data_1d8aec2c1d819d6ffceafa45d37d8323
#
_entry.id   1d8aec2c1d819d6ffceafa45d37d8323
#
_cell.length_a   1.000
_cell.length_b   1.000
_cell.length_c   1.000
_cell.angle_alpha   90.00
_cell.angle_beta   90.00
_cell.angle_gamma   90.00
#
_symmetry.space_group_name_H-M   'P 1'
#
loop_
_entity.id
_entity.type
_entity.pdbx_description
1 polymer ?
#
loop_
_entity_poly.entity_id
_entity_poly.type
_entity_poly.pdbx_seq_one_letter_code
_entity_poly.pdbx_strand_id
1 'polypeptide(L)'
;CTRVVYKGPNNYTITARSMDWKTEIDPNIWIFPRGMSRSGEVGKNSIQWKSKYGSVITTAWDISTTDGLNEKGLAANILWLAESKYPDFKLNGKVKGLTIAAWAQYVLDNFATVSEAVADFKKKKFVVVSSNLPNSERFATLHLSISDRTGDNAIFEYLNGNLVIHHSKKYNVMTNSPTFEEQLAIMKYWNGIPGTIALPGTNKAVDRFVRASYYVDAIPNTLDERIAVASMFSVIRNCSVPYGISSDTEPNISSTRWRTVSDHENLKYYFESVLTPNTFWIDLKSIDFSTNQKTKKLALDTNKTYCGEANLSFEEALPFKFLGL
;
A
#
# COMPACT_ATOMS: atom_id res chain seq x y z
N CYS A 1 0.91 8.15 6.69
CA CYS A 1 1.54 7.05 5.92
C CYS A 1 2.64 7.57 4.99
N THR A 2 3.61 6.73 4.73
CA THR A 2 4.66 6.98 3.74
C THR A 2 4.85 5.72 2.89
N ARG A 3 5.02 5.88 1.59
CA ARG A 3 5.45 4.83 0.66
C ARG A 3 6.69 5.32 -0.06
N VAL A 4 7.72 4.48 -0.16
CA VAL A 4 8.98 4.79 -0.84
C VAL A 4 9.49 3.58 -1.62
N VAL A 5 10.04 3.81 -2.80
CA VAL A 5 10.56 2.78 -3.71
C VAL A 5 12.03 2.98 -3.96
N TYR A 6 12.81 1.98 -3.61
CA TYR A 6 14.21 1.85 -3.96
C TYR A 6 14.35 1.19 -5.34
N LYS A 7 15.30 1.68 -6.12
CA LYS A 7 15.73 1.09 -7.40
C LYS A 7 17.24 0.95 -7.40
N GLY A 8 17.67 -0.27 -7.19
CA GLY A 8 19.06 -0.66 -7.23
C GLY A 8 19.55 -1.00 -8.63
N PRO A 9 20.74 -1.59 -8.73
CA PRO A 9 21.30 -2.06 -9.99
C PRO A 9 20.35 -3.06 -10.69
N ASN A 10 20.38 -3.10 -12.02
CA ASN A 10 19.53 -4.00 -12.84
C ASN A 10 18.03 -3.90 -12.56
N ASN A 11 17.55 -2.70 -12.16
CA ASN A 11 16.16 -2.45 -11.74
C ASN A 11 15.71 -3.24 -10.51
N TYR A 12 16.64 -3.68 -9.63
CA TYR A 12 16.29 -4.32 -8.38
C TYR A 12 15.40 -3.39 -7.55
N THR A 13 14.14 -3.76 -7.40
CA THR A 13 13.10 -2.90 -6.85
C THR A 13 12.63 -3.39 -5.49
N ILE A 14 12.57 -2.48 -4.52
CA ILE A 14 11.99 -2.72 -3.19
C ILE A 14 11.05 -1.58 -2.85
N THR A 15 9.85 -1.89 -2.40
CA THR A 15 8.88 -0.91 -1.89
C THR A 15 8.74 -1.03 -0.39
N ALA A 16 8.90 0.07 0.34
CA ALA A 16 8.62 0.16 1.76
C ALA A 16 7.45 1.10 2.02
N ARG A 17 6.65 0.78 3.05
CA ARG A 17 5.59 1.68 3.50
C ARG A 17 5.49 1.68 5.02
N SER A 18 5.02 2.81 5.60
CA SER A 18 4.53 2.92 6.97
C SER A 18 3.02 3.10 6.99
N MET A 19 2.34 2.39 7.89
CA MET A 19 0.93 2.61 8.18
C MET A 19 0.81 3.50 9.40
N ASP A 20 0.31 4.71 9.20
CA ASP A 20 0.12 5.69 10.25
C ASP A 20 -1.38 5.91 10.47
N TRP A 21 -1.85 5.70 11.71
CA TRP A 21 -3.25 5.84 12.04
C TRP A 21 -3.46 6.21 13.51
N LYS A 22 -4.57 6.92 13.82
CA LYS A 22 -4.87 7.41 15.16
C LYS A 22 -5.14 6.30 16.16
N THR A 23 -5.86 5.27 15.75
CA THR A 23 -6.31 4.16 16.59
C THR A 23 -5.74 2.83 16.12
N GLU A 24 -5.95 1.77 16.88
CA GLU A 24 -5.67 0.42 16.41
C GLU A 24 -6.57 0.09 15.22
N ILE A 25 -6.02 -0.64 14.27
CA ILE A 25 -6.71 -1.05 13.03
C ILE A 25 -6.57 -2.54 12.75
N ASP A 26 -6.22 -3.31 13.78
CA ASP A 26 -6.23 -4.77 13.85
C ASP A 26 -5.73 -5.45 12.58
N PRO A 27 -4.43 -5.25 12.21
CA PRO A 27 -3.90 -5.83 10.98
C PRO A 27 -3.80 -7.35 11.09
N ASN A 28 -4.02 -8.03 9.99
CA ASN A 28 -3.68 -9.44 9.81
C ASN A 28 -3.01 -9.63 8.45
N ILE A 29 -2.24 -10.70 8.29
CA ILE A 29 -1.64 -11.06 7.02
C ILE A 29 -2.46 -12.19 6.40
N TRP A 30 -2.78 -12.06 5.11
CA TRP A 30 -3.54 -13.05 4.38
C TRP A 30 -2.78 -13.54 3.14
N ILE A 31 -2.96 -14.83 2.84
CA ILE A 31 -2.54 -15.43 1.58
C ILE A 31 -3.81 -15.74 0.79
N PHE A 32 -3.91 -15.15 -0.40
CA PHE A 32 -4.99 -15.40 -1.34
C PHE A 32 -4.49 -16.16 -2.56
N PRO A 33 -5.10 -17.32 -2.89
CA PRO A 33 -4.76 -18.05 -4.09
C PRO A 33 -5.35 -17.40 -5.36
N ARG A 34 -4.97 -17.91 -6.52
CA ARG A 34 -5.62 -17.61 -7.80
C ARG A 34 -7.06 -18.15 -7.82
N GLY A 35 -7.87 -17.62 -8.70
CA GLY A 35 -9.20 -18.15 -9.00
C GLY A 35 -10.28 -17.75 -8.02
N MET A 36 -10.02 -16.83 -7.09
CA MET A 36 -11.05 -16.32 -6.18
C MET A 36 -12.05 -15.44 -6.93
N SER A 37 -13.33 -15.75 -6.79
CA SER A 37 -14.40 -14.88 -7.29
C SER A 37 -14.58 -13.69 -6.38
N ARG A 38 -14.59 -12.51 -6.94
CA ARG A 38 -14.63 -11.22 -6.24
C ARG A 38 -15.75 -10.34 -6.77
N SER A 39 -16.24 -9.48 -5.91
CA SER A 39 -17.24 -8.46 -6.22
C SER A 39 -16.76 -7.07 -5.78
N GLY A 40 -17.23 -6.04 -6.45
CA GLY A 40 -16.98 -4.64 -6.06
C GLY A 40 -17.72 -4.19 -4.80
N GLU A 41 -18.57 -5.02 -4.20
CA GLU A 41 -19.28 -4.80 -2.92
C GLU A 41 -20.09 -3.47 -2.84
N VAL A 42 -20.61 -3.01 -3.97
CA VAL A 42 -21.44 -1.79 -4.07
C VAL A 42 -22.84 -2.08 -4.62
N GLY A 43 -23.39 -3.24 -4.30
CA GLY A 43 -24.71 -3.68 -4.74
C GLY A 43 -24.71 -4.23 -6.16
N LYS A 44 -25.84 -4.09 -6.87
CA LYS A 44 -26.08 -4.69 -8.21
C LYS A 44 -25.11 -4.20 -9.29
N ASN A 45 -24.57 -3.01 -9.11
CA ASN A 45 -23.63 -2.41 -10.07
C ASN A 45 -22.16 -2.69 -9.72
N SER A 46 -21.89 -3.65 -8.84
CA SER A 46 -20.52 -4.07 -8.55
C SER A 46 -19.85 -4.64 -9.80
N ILE A 47 -18.57 -4.31 -9.99
CA ILE A 47 -17.74 -5.07 -10.91
C ILE A 47 -17.55 -6.48 -10.35
N GLN A 48 -17.33 -7.42 -11.25
CA GLN A 48 -17.04 -8.82 -10.92
C GLN A 48 -15.70 -9.19 -11.55
N TRP A 49 -14.86 -9.91 -10.82
CA TRP A 49 -13.62 -10.45 -11.38
C TRP A 49 -13.25 -11.77 -10.71
N LYS A 50 -12.31 -12.44 -11.30
CA LYS A 50 -11.70 -13.65 -10.76
C LYS A 50 -10.19 -13.39 -10.65
N SER A 51 -9.60 -13.62 -9.49
CA SER A 51 -8.18 -13.34 -9.29
C SER A 51 -7.31 -14.16 -10.25
N LYS A 52 -6.50 -13.48 -11.04
CA LYS A 52 -5.51 -14.10 -11.95
C LYS A 52 -4.25 -14.50 -11.21
N TYR A 53 -3.91 -13.74 -10.18
CA TYR A 53 -2.69 -13.92 -9.40
C TYR A 53 -3.01 -14.08 -7.92
N GLY A 54 -2.19 -14.90 -7.25
CA GLY A 54 -2.18 -14.98 -5.81
C GLY A 54 -1.38 -13.84 -5.20
N SER A 55 -1.68 -13.54 -3.95
CA SER A 55 -1.05 -12.43 -3.23
C SER A 55 -0.90 -12.69 -1.74
N VAL A 56 0.06 -12.00 -1.14
CA VAL A 56 0.19 -11.82 0.31
C VAL A 56 -0.18 -10.36 0.60
N ILE A 57 -1.09 -10.16 1.55
CA ILE A 57 -1.61 -8.83 1.87
C ILE A 57 -1.66 -8.57 3.36
N THR A 58 -1.63 -7.30 3.74
CA THR A 58 -1.99 -6.83 5.08
C THR A 58 -3.36 -6.15 5.03
N THR A 59 -4.19 -6.44 6.04
CA THR A 59 -5.54 -5.90 6.16
C THR A 59 -5.63 -4.78 7.20
N ALA A 60 -6.72 -4.02 7.13
CA ALA A 60 -7.27 -3.25 8.24
C ALA A 60 -8.61 -3.87 8.63
N TRP A 61 -8.78 -4.24 9.93
CA TRP A 61 -9.98 -4.85 10.52
C TRP A 61 -10.54 -6.07 9.77
N ASP A 62 -9.73 -6.75 8.97
CA ASP A 62 -10.19 -7.81 8.04
C ASP A 62 -11.40 -7.41 7.18
N ILE A 63 -11.41 -6.16 6.70
CA ILE A 63 -12.43 -5.63 5.78
C ILE A 63 -11.85 -4.88 4.59
N SER A 64 -10.55 -4.62 4.60
CA SER A 64 -9.87 -3.86 3.55
C SER A 64 -8.44 -4.33 3.37
N THR A 65 -7.98 -4.40 2.12
CA THR A 65 -6.55 -4.57 1.80
C THR A 65 -5.85 -3.23 1.87
N THR A 66 -4.88 -3.09 2.77
CA THR A 66 -4.10 -1.85 2.92
C THR A 66 -2.87 -1.83 2.03
N ASP A 67 -2.20 -2.96 1.90
CA ASP A 67 -1.07 -3.17 1.00
C ASP A 67 -0.82 -4.66 0.79
N GLY A 68 0.03 -4.97 -0.18
CA GLY A 68 0.40 -6.35 -0.47
C GLY A 68 1.35 -6.47 -1.65
N LEU A 69 1.78 -7.71 -1.87
CA LEU A 69 2.64 -8.13 -2.97
C LEU A 69 2.01 -9.35 -3.63
N ASN A 70 1.87 -9.33 -4.95
CA ASN A 70 1.41 -10.51 -5.67
C ASN A 70 2.57 -11.39 -6.18
N GLU A 71 2.26 -12.59 -6.61
CA GLU A 71 3.23 -13.58 -7.10
C GLU A 71 3.99 -13.16 -8.35
N LYS A 72 3.59 -12.07 -9.02
CA LYS A 72 4.29 -11.47 -10.16
C LYS A 72 5.24 -10.35 -9.76
N GLY A 73 5.26 -9.99 -8.49
CA GLY A 73 6.10 -8.91 -7.98
C GLY A 73 5.50 -7.52 -8.19
N LEU A 74 4.19 -7.42 -8.28
CA LEU A 74 3.46 -6.14 -8.22
C LEU A 74 3.08 -5.86 -6.77
N ALA A 75 3.45 -4.69 -6.24
CA ALA A 75 3.02 -4.20 -4.95
C ALA A 75 1.97 -3.10 -5.09
N ALA A 76 1.01 -3.07 -4.18
CA ALA A 76 -0.02 -2.04 -4.10
C ALA A 76 -0.11 -1.51 -2.66
N ASN A 77 -0.26 -0.19 -2.50
CA ASN A 77 -0.30 0.47 -1.19
C ASN A 77 -1.37 1.56 -1.18
N ILE A 78 -2.28 1.51 -0.23
CA ILE A 78 -3.29 2.56 0.00
C ILE A 78 -2.85 3.46 1.15
N LEU A 79 -2.92 4.76 0.95
CA LEU A 79 -2.60 5.79 1.92
C LEU A 79 -3.73 6.83 1.99
N TRP A 80 -3.78 7.57 3.11
CA TRP A 80 -4.75 8.64 3.30
C TRP A 80 -4.40 9.87 2.46
N LEU A 81 -5.41 10.44 1.78
CA LEU A 81 -5.35 11.72 1.08
C LEU A 81 -6.64 12.51 1.34
N ALA A 82 -6.58 13.58 2.13
CA ALA A 82 -7.75 14.34 2.53
C ALA A 82 -8.45 15.02 1.33
N GLU A 83 -7.71 15.36 0.29
CA GLU A 83 -8.18 16.01 -0.93
C GLU A 83 -8.96 15.08 -1.86
N SER A 84 -8.98 13.77 -1.60
CA SER A 84 -9.70 12.81 -2.45
C SER A 84 -11.18 13.13 -2.50
N LYS A 85 -11.71 13.26 -3.72
CA LYS A 85 -13.15 13.40 -4.01
C LYS A 85 -13.52 12.42 -5.10
N TYR A 86 -14.32 11.43 -4.70
CA TYR A 86 -14.79 10.37 -5.60
C TYR A 86 -15.96 10.86 -6.44
N PRO A 87 -16.20 10.27 -7.64
CA PRO A 87 -17.38 10.59 -8.43
C PRO A 87 -18.66 10.12 -7.71
N ASP A 88 -19.78 10.79 -8.02
CA ASP A 88 -21.08 10.34 -7.55
C ASP A 88 -21.40 8.94 -8.05
N PHE A 89 -21.82 8.07 -7.15
CA PHE A 89 -22.22 6.71 -7.47
C PHE A 89 -23.68 6.48 -7.10
N LYS A 90 -24.45 5.97 -8.08
CA LYS A 90 -25.87 5.62 -7.89
C LYS A 90 -26.03 4.10 -7.91
N LEU A 91 -26.57 3.54 -6.81
CA LEU A 91 -26.80 2.09 -6.66
C LEU A 91 -27.57 1.45 -7.83
N ASN A 92 -28.50 2.18 -8.42
CA ASN A 92 -29.31 1.72 -9.58
C ASN A 92 -28.87 2.37 -10.90
N GLY A 93 -27.68 2.99 -10.93
CA GLY A 93 -27.14 3.63 -12.14
C GLY A 93 -26.55 2.62 -13.12
N LYS A 94 -26.00 3.13 -14.22
CA LYS A 94 -25.33 2.29 -15.25
C LYS A 94 -23.82 2.11 -14.98
N VAL A 95 -23.23 2.98 -14.17
CA VAL A 95 -21.81 2.96 -13.87
C VAL A 95 -21.50 1.82 -12.90
N LYS A 96 -20.50 1.03 -13.23
CA LYS A 96 -19.99 -0.03 -12.34
C LYS A 96 -19.14 0.57 -11.23
N GLY A 97 -19.17 -0.06 -10.04
CA GLY A 97 -18.43 0.40 -8.88
C GLY A 97 -17.53 -0.67 -8.26
N LEU A 98 -16.47 -0.20 -7.64
CA LEU A 98 -15.56 -0.98 -6.82
C LEU A 98 -15.43 -0.29 -5.47
N THR A 99 -15.71 -1.00 -4.36
CA THR A 99 -15.46 -0.44 -3.03
C THR A 99 -13.98 -0.06 -2.87
N ILE A 100 -13.74 1.07 -2.23
CA ILE A 100 -12.39 1.53 -1.89
C ILE A 100 -11.61 0.51 -1.06
N ALA A 101 -12.32 -0.29 -0.25
CA ALA A 101 -11.74 -1.35 0.57
C ALA A 101 -11.06 -2.46 -0.25
N ALA A 102 -11.52 -2.69 -1.49
CA ALA A 102 -10.97 -3.68 -2.41
C ALA A 102 -10.07 -3.09 -3.50
N TRP A 103 -9.79 -1.79 -3.48
CA TRP A 103 -9.06 -1.12 -4.57
C TRP A 103 -7.65 -1.68 -4.77
N ALA A 104 -6.87 -1.81 -3.70
CA ALA A 104 -5.54 -2.44 -3.77
C ALA A 104 -5.64 -3.91 -4.18
N GLN A 105 -6.63 -4.65 -3.65
CA GLN A 105 -6.81 -6.07 -3.98
C GLN A 105 -7.16 -6.27 -5.46
N TYR A 106 -7.98 -5.42 -6.03
CA TYR A 106 -8.31 -5.48 -7.47
C TYR A 106 -7.04 -5.41 -8.33
N VAL A 107 -6.11 -4.53 -7.97
CA VAL A 107 -4.83 -4.43 -8.68
C VAL A 107 -3.98 -5.68 -8.50
N LEU A 108 -3.81 -6.16 -7.28
CA LEU A 108 -3.01 -7.35 -6.97
C LEU A 108 -3.57 -8.61 -7.64
N ASP A 109 -4.89 -8.73 -7.73
CA ASP A 109 -5.57 -9.88 -8.33
C ASP A 109 -5.42 -9.92 -9.87
N ASN A 110 -5.33 -8.77 -10.54
CA ASN A 110 -5.53 -8.69 -11.99
C ASN A 110 -4.27 -8.39 -12.81
N PHE A 111 -3.24 -7.75 -12.23
CA PHE A 111 -2.13 -7.23 -13.01
C PHE A 111 -0.77 -7.77 -12.54
N ALA A 112 0.10 -8.03 -13.51
CA ALA A 112 1.49 -8.38 -13.26
C ALA A 112 2.41 -7.16 -13.25
N THR A 113 2.01 -6.07 -13.94
CA THR A 113 2.83 -4.86 -14.11
C THR A 113 2.01 -3.59 -13.87
N VAL A 114 2.72 -2.53 -13.53
CA VAL A 114 2.15 -1.17 -13.42
C VAL A 114 1.52 -0.72 -14.74
N SER A 115 2.20 -0.99 -15.85
CA SER A 115 1.71 -0.61 -17.18
C SER A 115 0.37 -1.26 -17.54
N GLU A 116 0.18 -2.55 -17.20
CA GLU A 116 -1.10 -3.24 -17.38
C GLU A 116 -2.23 -2.59 -16.55
N ALA A 117 -1.96 -2.30 -15.27
CA ALA A 117 -2.92 -1.64 -14.40
C ALA A 117 -3.30 -0.24 -14.91
N VAL A 118 -2.32 0.57 -15.28
CA VAL A 118 -2.55 1.92 -15.84
C VAL A 118 -3.40 1.84 -17.11
N ALA A 119 -3.10 0.89 -18.00
CA ALA A 119 -3.88 0.71 -19.23
C ALA A 119 -5.34 0.31 -18.96
N ASP A 120 -5.58 -0.51 -17.92
CA ASP A 120 -6.93 -0.92 -17.54
C ASP A 120 -7.73 0.23 -16.91
N PHE A 121 -7.16 0.97 -15.96
CA PHE A 121 -7.83 2.11 -15.32
C PHE A 121 -8.16 3.25 -16.30
N LYS A 122 -7.33 3.47 -17.33
CA LYS A 122 -7.61 4.43 -18.42
C LYS A 122 -8.88 4.09 -19.20
N LYS A 123 -9.32 2.82 -19.21
CA LYS A 123 -10.57 2.40 -19.87
C LYS A 123 -11.82 2.84 -19.11
N LYS A 124 -11.70 3.31 -17.88
CA LYS A 124 -12.80 3.83 -17.03
C LYS A 124 -13.99 2.85 -16.92
N LYS A 125 -13.73 1.56 -16.79
CA LYS A 125 -14.74 0.52 -16.71
C LYS A 125 -15.61 0.60 -15.46
N PHE A 126 -15.09 1.22 -14.41
CA PHE A 126 -15.76 1.39 -13.12
C PHE A 126 -15.22 2.65 -12.44
N VAL A 127 -15.88 3.03 -11.35
CA VAL A 127 -15.41 4.04 -10.42
C VAL A 127 -15.15 3.41 -9.05
N VAL A 128 -14.19 3.98 -8.32
CA VAL A 128 -13.98 3.61 -6.92
C VAL A 128 -15.02 4.33 -6.08
N VAL A 129 -15.67 3.58 -5.20
CA VAL A 129 -16.75 4.07 -4.33
C VAL A 129 -16.27 4.00 -2.90
N SER A 130 -16.29 5.14 -2.22
CA SER A 130 -15.91 5.21 -0.82
C SER A 130 -17.12 5.11 0.09
N SER A 131 -16.87 4.72 1.34
CA SER A 131 -17.84 4.62 2.42
C SER A 131 -17.23 5.12 3.73
N ASN A 132 -18.04 5.21 4.78
CA ASN A 132 -17.54 5.57 6.10
C ASN A 132 -16.59 4.50 6.66
N LEU A 133 -15.60 4.95 7.42
CA LEU A 133 -14.73 4.06 8.19
C LEU A 133 -15.56 3.34 9.27
N PRO A 134 -15.15 2.14 9.71
CA PRO A 134 -15.83 1.41 10.77
C PRO A 134 -15.98 2.27 12.03
N ASN A 135 -17.17 2.23 12.61
CA ASN A 135 -17.53 2.97 13.85
C ASN A 135 -17.23 4.48 13.79
N SER A 136 -17.32 5.09 12.60
CA SER A 136 -17.04 6.50 12.38
C SER A 136 -17.96 7.06 11.31
N GLU A 137 -18.33 8.33 11.45
CA GLU A 137 -18.97 9.09 10.36
C GLU A 137 -17.97 9.63 9.33
N ARG A 138 -16.67 9.36 9.55
CA ARG A 138 -15.61 9.83 8.67
C ARG A 138 -15.57 9.01 7.39
N PHE A 139 -15.69 9.68 6.28
CA PHE A 139 -15.57 9.09 4.95
C PHE A 139 -14.11 8.70 4.66
N ALA A 140 -13.89 7.53 4.09
CA ALA A 140 -12.55 7.11 3.70
C ALA A 140 -12.09 7.89 2.47
N THR A 141 -11.00 8.64 2.61
CA THR A 141 -10.35 9.39 1.52
C THR A 141 -8.94 8.88 1.34
N LEU A 142 -8.72 8.12 0.27
CA LEU A 142 -7.47 7.39 0.03
C LEU A 142 -6.97 7.66 -1.38
N HIS A 143 -5.67 7.45 -1.57
CA HIS A 143 -5.04 7.31 -2.87
C HIS A 143 -4.22 6.01 -2.92
N LEU A 144 -3.99 5.51 -4.12
CA LEU A 144 -3.32 4.23 -4.36
C LEU A 144 -1.99 4.47 -5.05
N SER A 145 -0.94 3.80 -4.59
CA SER A 145 0.30 3.65 -5.35
C SER A 145 0.57 2.19 -5.68
N ILE A 146 1.15 1.97 -6.84
CA ILE A 146 1.60 0.65 -7.29
C ILE A 146 3.02 0.73 -7.82
N SER A 147 3.75 -0.36 -7.67
CA SER A 147 5.11 -0.52 -8.19
C SER A 147 5.36 -1.97 -8.59
N ASP A 148 6.25 -2.20 -9.52
CA ASP A 148 6.57 -3.54 -10.00
C ASP A 148 8.09 -3.79 -10.11
N ARG A 149 8.46 -5.02 -10.43
CA ARG A 149 9.86 -5.45 -10.54
C ARG A 149 10.65 -4.80 -11.69
N THR A 150 9.99 -4.05 -12.58
CA THR A 150 10.67 -3.28 -13.62
C THR A 150 11.09 -1.88 -13.14
N GLY A 151 10.77 -1.54 -11.90
CA GLY A 151 10.97 -0.22 -11.32
C GLY A 151 9.95 0.81 -11.78
N ASP A 152 8.87 0.37 -12.43
CA ASP A 152 7.77 1.26 -12.83
C ASP A 152 6.86 1.59 -11.65
N ASN A 153 6.26 2.79 -11.68
CA ASN A 153 5.44 3.32 -10.60
C ASN A 153 4.22 4.08 -11.14
N ALA A 154 3.09 3.93 -10.47
CA ALA A 154 1.95 4.79 -10.71
C ALA A 154 1.25 5.17 -9.39
N ILE A 155 0.69 6.38 -9.37
CA ILE A 155 -0.10 6.92 -8.26
C ILE A 155 -1.46 7.31 -8.83
N PHE A 156 -2.52 6.87 -8.16
CA PHE A 156 -3.91 7.07 -8.56
C PHE A 156 -4.61 7.92 -7.50
N GLU A 157 -5.10 9.08 -7.90
CA GLU A 157 -5.83 10.02 -7.05
C GLU A 157 -7.19 10.34 -7.66
N TYR A 158 -8.24 10.37 -6.84
CA TYR A 158 -9.53 10.91 -7.25
C TYR A 158 -9.62 12.37 -6.83
N LEU A 159 -9.57 13.28 -7.80
CA LEU A 159 -9.62 14.73 -7.56
C LEU A 159 -10.82 15.31 -8.30
N ASN A 160 -11.70 15.99 -7.55
CA ASN A 160 -12.94 16.57 -8.12
C ASN A 160 -13.78 15.57 -8.93
N GLY A 161 -13.90 14.33 -8.43
CA GLY A 161 -14.67 13.27 -9.09
C GLY A 161 -13.96 12.59 -10.29
N ASN A 162 -12.71 12.97 -10.59
CA ASN A 162 -11.95 12.42 -11.71
C ASN A 162 -10.75 11.61 -11.23
N LEU A 163 -10.52 10.47 -11.88
CA LEU A 163 -9.31 9.69 -11.66
C LEU A 163 -8.13 10.35 -12.36
N VAL A 164 -7.13 10.77 -11.59
CA VAL A 164 -5.84 11.28 -12.05
C VAL A 164 -4.80 10.18 -11.86
N ILE A 165 -4.05 9.87 -12.92
CA ILE A 165 -3.01 8.84 -12.92
C ILE A 165 -1.66 9.49 -13.15
N HIS A 166 -0.80 9.45 -12.16
CA HIS A 166 0.59 9.87 -12.25
C HIS A 166 1.44 8.63 -12.52
N HIS A 167 1.97 8.50 -13.73
CA HIS A 167 2.71 7.30 -14.16
C HIS A 167 4.12 7.66 -14.58
N SER A 168 5.11 7.25 -13.83
CA SER A 168 6.53 7.43 -14.15
C SER A 168 7.42 6.58 -13.23
N LYS A 169 8.49 6.03 -13.78
CA LYS A 169 9.57 5.40 -12.99
C LYS A 169 10.22 6.33 -11.96
N LYS A 170 10.04 7.65 -12.08
CA LYS A 170 10.59 8.65 -11.16
C LYS A 170 9.74 8.91 -9.93
N TYR A 171 8.51 8.41 -9.88
CA TYR A 171 7.58 8.67 -8.79
C TYR A 171 7.76 7.67 -7.62
N ASN A 172 8.90 7.81 -6.94
CA ASN A 172 9.36 6.86 -5.93
C ASN A 172 8.75 7.07 -4.55
N VAL A 173 8.12 8.21 -4.28
CA VAL A 173 7.60 8.56 -2.96
C VAL A 173 6.14 8.99 -3.07
N MET A 174 5.33 8.55 -2.11
CA MET A 174 3.98 9.04 -1.87
C MET A 174 3.76 9.11 -0.36
N THR A 175 3.17 10.20 0.12
CA THR A 175 2.79 10.35 1.53
C THR A 175 1.28 10.60 1.65
N ASN A 176 0.87 11.67 2.31
CA ASN A 176 -0.52 12.05 2.47
C ASN A 176 -0.77 13.41 1.78
N SER A 177 -1.57 14.29 2.40
CA SER A 177 -1.81 15.66 1.87
C SER A 177 -0.54 16.50 1.76
N PRO A 178 -0.44 17.38 0.76
CA PRO A 178 -1.43 17.65 -0.27
C PRO A 178 -1.37 16.64 -1.44
N THR A 179 -2.07 16.93 -2.54
CA THR A 179 -2.07 16.10 -3.76
C THR A 179 -0.65 15.83 -4.27
N PHE A 180 -0.46 14.78 -5.04
CA PHE A 180 0.87 14.39 -5.52
C PHE A 180 1.53 15.47 -6.38
N GLU A 181 0.77 16.19 -7.20
CA GLU A 181 1.29 17.29 -8.01
C GLU A 181 1.80 18.45 -7.15
N GLU A 182 1.07 18.78 -6.08
CA GLU A 182 1.48 19.80 -5.11
C GLU A 182 2.72 19.36 -4.32
N GLN A 183 2.83 18.07 -3.97
CA GLN A 183 4.04 17.51 -3.36
C GLN A 183 5.26 17.68 -4.26
N LEU A 184 5.11 17.44 -5.58
CA LEU A 184 6.18 17.65 -6.55
C LEU A 184 6.57 19.14 -6.66
N ALA A 185 5.60 20.05 -6.54
CA ALA A 185 5.87 21.49 -6.55
C ALA A 185 6.67 21.92 -5.30
N ILE A 186 6.32 21.42 -4.12
CA ILE A 186 7.06 21.65 -2.86
C ILE A 186 8.48 21.05 -2.95
N MET A 187 8.61 19.88 -3.54
CA MET A 187 9.91 19.21 -3.70
C MET A 187 10.89 20.04 -4.55
N LYS A 188 10.43 20.87 -5.49
CA LYS A 188 11.29 21.76 -6.28
C LYS A 188 12.10 22.74 -5.41
N TYR A 189 11.51 23.23 -4.32
CA TYR A 189 12.22 24.08 -3.38
C TYR A 189 13.37 23.31 -2.69
N TRP A 190 13.07 22.08 -2.21
CA TRP A 190 14.03 21.26 -1.48
C TRP A 190 15.14 20.70 -2.37
N ASN A 191 14.89 20.48 -3.65
CA ASN A 191 15.91 20.01 -4.60
C ASN A 191 17.09 21.00 -4.73
N GLY A 192 16.92 22.28 -4.37
CA GLY A 192 17.99 23.27 -4.31
C GLY A 192 18.82 23.25 -3.02
N ILE A 193 18.43 22.46 -2.03
CA ILE A 193 19.06 22.39 -0.72
C ILE A 193 19.68 21.00 -0.52
N PRO A 194 21.01 20.87 -0.39
CA PRO A 194 21.62 19.57 -0.11
C PRO A 194 21.08 18.96 1.18
N GLY A 195 20.61 17.73 1.13
CA GLY A 195 20.05 17.02 2.29
C GLY A 195 21.06 16.75 3.42
N THR A 196 22.36 16.88 3.12
CA THR A 196 23.45 16.87 4.12
C THR A 196 23.54 18.17 4.91
N ILE A 197 22.92 19.25 4.44
CA ILE A 197 22.89 20.56 5.11
C ILE A 197 21.57 20.74 5.87
N ALA A 198 20.42 20.45 5.21
CA ALA A 198 19.12 20.61 5.83
C ALA A 198 18.09 19.68 5.24
N LEU A 199 17.30 19.06 6.12
CA LEU A 199 16.09 18.30 5.80
C LEU A 199 14.97 18.73 6.74
N PRO A 200 13.70 18.80 6.28
CA PRO A 200 12.58 19.13 7.15
C PRO A 200 12.31 17.98 8.12
N GLY A 201 12.15 18.29 9.40
CA GLY A 201 12.15 17.30 10.49
C GLY A 201 10.79 16.97 11.10
N THR A 202 9.70 17.61 10.68
CA THR A 202 8.37 17.37 11.28
C THR A 202 7.74 16.05 10.79
N ASN A 203 6.66 15.64 11.48
CA ASN A 203 5.87 14.49 11.07
C ASN A 203 4.85 14.80 9.96
N LYS A 204 4.79 16.04 9.47
CA LYS A 204 3.92 16.43 8.37
C LYS A 204 4.23 15.62 7.10
N ALA A 205 3.20 15.33 6.32
CA ALA A 205 3.32 14.54 5.11
C ALA A 205 4.33 15.12 4.10
N VAL A 206 4.34 16.44 3.96
CA VAL A 206 5.28 17.17 3.10
C VAL A 206 6.74 16.97 3.52
N ASP A 207 7.00 17.01 4.82
CA ASP A 207 8.36 16.83 5.37
C ASP A 207 8.83 15.38 5.25
N ARG A 208 7.92 14.43 5.49
CA ARG A 208 8.21 12.99 5.29
C ARG A 208 8.47 12.67 3.81
N PHE A 209 7.76 13.33 2.89
CA PHE A 209 7.99 13.20 1.45
C PHE A 209 9.42 13.61 1.08
N VAL A 210 9.87 14.77 1.56
CA VAL A 210 11.23 15.27 1.31
C VAL A 210 12.29 14.34 1.91
N ARG A 211 12.12 13.91 3.16
CA ARG A 211 13.08 12.98 3.79
C ARG A 211 13.15 11.64 3.06
N ALA A 212 12.00 11.05 2.70
CA ALA A 212 11.96 9.80 1.96
C ALA A 212 12.66 9.92 0.61
N SER A 213 12.42 11.03 -0.12
CA SER A 213 13.05 11.30 -1.41
C SER A 213 14.57 11.40 -1.29
N TYR A 214 15.07 12.11 -0.29
CA TYR A 214 16.50 12.23 -0.07
C TYR A 214 17.14 10.90 0.35
N TYR A 215 16.55 10.21 1.34
CA TYR A 215 17.17 9.01 1.89
C TYR A 215 17.17 7.83 0.91
N VAL A 216 16.13 7.67 0.10
CA VAL A 216 16.10 6.56 -0.88
C VAL A 216 17.19 6.70 -1.94
N ASP A 217 17.60 7.93 -2.25
CA ASP A 217 18.70 8.19 -3.19
C ASP A 217 20.08 8.13 -2.50
N ALA A 218 20.14 8.31 -1.17
CA ALA A 218 21.36 8.33 -0.39
C ALA A 218 21.81 6.95 0.12
N ILE A 219 20.93 5.96 0.17
CA ILE A 219 21.27 4.61 0.64
C ILE A 219 22.13 3.85 -0.39
N PRO A 220 22.81 2.75 0.01
CA PRO A 220 23.68 2.00 -0.89
C PRO A 220 22.96 1.49 -2.13
N ASN A 221 23.59 1.67 -3.28
CA ASN A 221 23.15 1.08 -4.54
C ASN A 221 23.73 -0.35 -4.66
N THR A 222 22.94 -1.38 -4.33
CA THR A 222 23.40 -2.74 -4.15
C THR A 222 22.41 -3.78 -4.65
N LEU A 223 22.92 -4.96 -5.04
CA LEU A 223 22.13 -6.18 -5.31
C LEU A 223 22.08 -7.11 -4.09
N ASP A 224 22.80 -6.80 -3.01
CA ASP A 224 22.73 -7.59 -1.78
C ASP A 224 21.37 -7.37 -1.11
N GLU A 225 20.54 -8.41 -1.11
CA GLU A 225 19.19 -8.38 -0.53
C GLU A 225 19.20 -7.92 0.93
N ARG A 226 20.13 -8.41 1.74
CA ARG A 226 20.19 -8.10 3.17
C ARG A 226 20.47 -6.62 3.40
N ILE A 227 21.41 -6.05 2.65
CA ILE A 227 21.77 -4.64 2.73
C ILE A 227 20.62 -3.77 2.21
N ALA A 228 20.05 -4.10 1.05
CA ALA A 228 18.96 -3.35 0.43
C ALA A 228 17.71 -3.32 1.32
N VAL A 229 17.27 -4.46 1.85
CA VAL A 229 16.11 -4.55 2.75
C VAL A 229 16.38 -3.80 4.06
N ALA A 230 17.54 -3.95 4.67
CA ALA A 230 17.91 -3.23 5.89
C ALA A 230 17.94 -1.71 5.66
N SER A 231 18.47 -1.26 4.52
CA SER A 231 18.47 0.16 4.13
C SER A 231 17.05 0.68 3.95
N MET A 232 16.16 -0.08 3.31
CA MET A 232 14.77 0.33 3.12
C MET A 232 13.98 0.38 4.44
N PHE A 233 14.23 -0.54 5.38
CA PHE A 233 13.70 -0.40 6.73
C PHE A 233 14.22 0.85 7.42
N SER A 234 15.49 1.20 7.24
CA SER A 234 16.08 2.42 7.82
C SER A 234 15.42 3.68 7.25
N VAL A 235 15.18 3.73 5.94
CA VAL A 235 14.48 4.85 5.29
C VAL A 235 13.06 4.99 5.83
N ILE A 236 12.29 3.90 5.84
CA ILE A 236 10.88 4.00 6.26
C ILE A 236 10.72 4.27 7.75
N ARG A 237 11.65 3.79 8.59
CA ARG A 237 11.68 4.12 10.02
C ARG A 237 11.96 5.60 10.25
N ASN A 238 12.84 6.23 9.46
CA ASN A 238 13.09 7.67 9.53
C ASN A 238 11.86 8.51 9.15
N CYS A 239 10.99 7.99 8.28
CA CYS A 239 9.75 8.64 7.88
C CYS A 239 8.55 8.26 8.76
N SER A 240 8.75 7.46 9.79
CA SER A 240 7.70 7.03 10.71
C SER A 240 7.36 8.10 11.73
N VAL A 241 6.13 8.08 12.20
CA VAL A 241 5.65 8.93 13.30
C VAL A 241 5.80 8.16 14.61
N PRO A 242 6.44 8.72 15.64
CA PRO A 242 6.61 8.04 16.92
C PRO A 242 5.27 7.55 17.50
N TYR A 243 5.29 6.35 18.11
CA TYR A 243 4.10 5.77 18.70
C TYR A 243 3.57 6.64 19.85
N GLY A 244 2.25 6.82 19.90
CA GLY A 244 1.56 7.65 20.87
C GLY A 244 1.33 9.10 20.42
N ILE A 245 1.98 9.56 19.35
CA ILE A 245 1.73 10.89 18.81
C ILE A 245 0.46 10.85 17.93
N SER A 246 -0.46 11.78 18.19
CA SER A 246 -1.59 12.07 17.31
C SER A 246 -1.97 13.54 17.44
N SER A 247 -2.64 14.09 16.42
CA SER A 247 -3.20 15.44 16.45
C SER A 247 -4.68 15.39 16.06
N ASP A 248 -5.53 16.08 16.81
CA ASP A 248 -6.95 16.18 16.49
C ASP A 248 -7.21 17.17 15.35
N THR A 249 -6.34 18.17 15.22
CA THR A 249 -6.44 19.24 14.22
C THR A 249 -5.70 18.92 12.92
N GLU A 250 -4.67 18.07 12.98
CA GLU A 250 -3.85 17.67 11.84
C GLU A 250 -3.95 16.16 11.60
N PRO A 251 -4.94 15.69 10.80
CA PRO A 251 -5.21 14.25 10.63
C PRO A 251 -4.07 13.46 10.00
N ASN A 252 -3.09 14.14 9.37
CA ASN A 252 -1.91 13.52 8.77
C ASN A 252 -0.78 13.25 9.77
N ILE A 253 -0.93 13.70 11.03
CA ILE A 253 -0.02 13.42 12.12
C ILE A 253 -0.62 12.33 13.00
N SER A 254 -0.25 11.10 12.73
CA SER A 254 -0.75 9.92 13.43
C SER A 254 0.35 8.90 13.61
N SER A 255 0.32 8.18 14.73
CA SER A 255 1.34 7.17 15.05
C SER A 255 1.49 6.12 13.97
N THR A 256 2.72 5.76 13.64
CA THR A 256 3.01 4.57 12.84
C THR A 256 2.61 3.32 13.63
N ARG A 257 1.83 2.44 13.02
CA ARG A 257 1.34 1.17 13.59
C ARG A 257 2.19 0.00 13.16
N TRP A 258 2.56 -0.06 11.88
CA TRP A 258 3.47 -1.06 11.32
C TRP A 258 4.19 -0.53 10.09
N ARG A 259 5.16 -1.31 9.64
CA ARG A 259 5.88 -1.09 8.38
C ARG A 259 5.90 -2.38 7.58
N THR A 260 5.83 -2.25 6.27
CA THR A 260 6.05 -3.36 5.34
C THR A 260 7.15 -3.03 4.36
N VAL A 261 7.86 -4.06 3.91
CA VAL A 261 8.85 -3.97 2.84
C VAL A 261 8.58 -5.10 1.87
N SER A 262 8.37 -4.76 0.60
CA SER A 262 8.13 -5.70 -0.49
C SER A 262 9.35 -5.78 -1.39
N ASP A 263 10.03 -6.91 -1.41
CA ASP A 263 11.09 -7.21 -2.38
C ASP A 263 10.47 -7.82 -3.63
N HIS A 264 10.42 -7.04 -4.69
CA HIS A 264 9.73 -7.41 -5.93
C HIS A 264 10.44 -8.54 -6.70
N GLU A 265 11.76 -8.62 -6.62
CA GLU A 265 12.54 -9.63 -7.34
C GLU A 265 12.61 -10.95 -6.59
N ASN A 266 12.90 -10.89 -5.28
CA ASN A 266 12.99 -12.07 -4.44
C ASN A 266 11.61 -12.56 -3.98
N LEU A 267 10.54 -11.80 -4.23
CA LEU A 267 9.16 -12.11 -3.84
C LEU A 267 9.02 -12.36 -2.34
N LYS A 268 9.58 -11.45 -1.54
CA LYS A 268 9.46 -11.49 -0.08
C LYS A 268 8.68 -10.28 0.42
N TYR A 269 7.73 -10.56 1.31
CA TYR A 269 6.92 -9.56 1.97
C TYR A 269 7.25 -9.50 3.45
N TYR A 270 7.91 -8.43 3.88
CA TYR A 270 8.35 -8.20 5.26
C TYR A 270 7.31 -7.37 6.01
N PHE A 271 7.13 -7.70 7.29
CA PHE A 271 6.25 -6.98 8.21
C PHE A 271 6.95 -6.70 9.54
N GLU A 272 6.77 -5.48 10.06
CA GLU A 272 7.27 -5.04 11.36
C GLU A 272 6.18 -4.26 12.10
N SER A 273 5.64 -4.81 13.19
CA SER A 273 4.78 -4.06 14.11
C SER A 273 5.64 -3.12 14.97
N VAL A 274 5.15 -1.92 15.27
CA VAL A 274 5.84 -1.02 16.21
C VAL A 274 5.78 -1.50 17.65
N LEU A 275 4.82 -2.38 17.98
CA LEU A 275 4.65 -2.95 19.32
C LEU A 275 5.53 -4.18 19.57
N THR A 276 6.19 -4.71 18.54
CA THR A 276 7.10 -5.84 18.65
C THR A 276 8.45 -5.49 18.01
N PRO A 277 9.58 -5.84 18.64
CA PRO A 277 10.90 -5.46 18.13
C PRO A 277 11.37 -6.31 16.94
N ASN A 278 10.60 -7.35 16.57
CA ASN A 278 11.01 -8.34 15.59
C ASN A 278 10.37 -8.09 14.24
N THR A 279 11.13 -8.37 13.18
CA THR A 279 10.65 -8.40 11.80
C THR A 279 10.47 -9.85 11.36
N PHE A 280 9.39 -10.13 10.67
CA PHE A 280 9.18 -11.40 9.99
C PHE A 280 8.87 -11.18 8.51
N TRP A 281 8.97 -12.22 7.70
CA TRP A 281 8.64 -12.14 6.29
C TRP A 281 7.93 -13.41 5.80
N ILE A 282 7.27 -13.23 4.68
CA ILE A 282 6.64 -14.29 3.91
C ILE A 282 7.39 -14.43 2.59
N ASP A 283 7.88 -15.63 2.29
CA ASP A 283 8.48 -15.98 1.01
C ASP A 283 7.39 -16.47 0.05
N LEU A 284 7.00 -15.64 -0.92
CA LEU A 284 5.96 -15.98 -1.88
C LEU A 284 6.38 -17.10 -2.83
N LYS A 285 7.68 -17.32 -3.04
CA LYS A 285 8.19 -18.42 -3.89
C LYS A 285 7.88 -19.79 -3.30
N SER A 286 7.73 -19.86 -1.97
CA SER A 286 7.40 -21.10 -1.23
C SER A 286 5.89 -21.32 -1.06
N ILE A 287 5.03 -20.46 -1.66
CA ILE A 287 3.58 -20.58 -1.56
C ILE A 287 3.01 -21.17 -2.86
N ASP A 288 2.16 -22.19 -2.71
CA ASP A 288 1.32 -22.65 -3.80
C ASP A 288 0.08 -21.77 -3.93
N PHE A 289 0.03 -20.95 -4.97
CA PHE A 289 -1.11 -20.08 -5.29
C PHE A 289 -2.10 -20.72 -6.26
N SER A 290 -2.07 -22.02 -6.49
CA SER A 290 -2.99 -22.68 -7.41
C SER A 290 -4.46 -22.52 -6.98
N THR A 291 -5.37 -22.64 -7.93
CA THR A 291 -6.81 -22.34 -7.76
C THR A 291 -7.55 -23.27 -6.80
N ASN A 292 -6.97 -24.42 -6.47
CA ASN A 292 -7.51 -25.39 -5.50
C ASN A 292 -7.03 -25.15 -4.06
N GLN A 293 -6.14 -24.17 -3.85
CA GLN A 293 -5.68 -23.82 -2.52
C GLN A 293 -6.73 -23.00 -1.77
N LYS A 294 -6.72 -23.14 -0.45
CA LYS A 294 -7.55 -22.34 0.45
C LYS A 294 -6.86 -21.04 0.81
N THR A 295 -7.65 -20.05 1.20
CA THR A 295 -7.13 -18.84 1.83
C THR A 295 -6.54 -19.16 3.18
N LYS A 296 -5.48 -18.44 3.54
CA LYS A 296 -4.79 -18.60 4.82
C LYS A 296 -4.60 -17.25 5.50
N LYS A 297 -4.61 -17.26 6.83
CA LYS A 297 -4.45 -16.07 7.68
C LYS A 297 -3.33 -16.29 8.68
N LEU A 298 -2.51 -15.27 8.87
CA LEU A 298 -1.63 -15.11 10.01
C LEU A 298 -2.23 -14.04 10.91
N ALA A 299 -2.80 -14.45 12.03
CA ALA A 299 -3.38 -13.54 13.01
C ALA A 299 -2.28 -12.82 13.80
N LEU A 300 -2.38 -11.50 13.91
CA LEU A 300 -1.42 -10.64 14.61
C LEU A 300 -1.95 -10.12 15.96
N ASP A 301 -3.22 -10.38 16.26
CA ASP A 301 -3.90 -10.03 17.51
C ASP A 301 -3.61 -11.01 18.67
N THR A 302 -2.74 -11.98 18.41
CA THR A 302 -2.32 -12.98 19.41
C THR A 302 -1.11 -12.46 20.19
N ASN A 303 -0.90 -12.98 21.40
CA ASN A 303 0.31 -12.71 22.17
C ASN A 303 1.58 -13.39 21.61
N LYS A 304 1.55 -13.80 20.34
CA LYS A 304 2.67 -14.42 19.65
C LYS A 304 3.50 -13.34 18.94
N THR A 305 4.80 -13.45 19.06
CA THR A 305 5.77 -12.64 18.30
C THR A 305 6.38 -13.50 17.21
N TYR A 306 6.33 -13.04 15.97
CA TYR A 306 6.94 -13.72 14.83
C TYR A 306 8.28 -13.09 14.50
N CYS A 307 9.25 -13.92 14.11
CA CYS A 307 10.60 -13.51 13.71
C CYS A 307 11.10 -14.42 12.60
N GLY A 308 11.75 -13.86 11.59
CA GLY A 308 12.26 -14.63 10.46
C GLY A 308 11.16 -15.01 9.47
N GLU A 309 11.32 -16.12 8.76
CA GLU A 309 10.31 -16.61 7.83
C GLU A 309 9.09 -17.18 8.56
N ALA A 310 7.90 -16.69 8.23
CA ALA A 310 6.66 -17.04 8.91
C ALA A 310 5.68 -17.88 8.05
N ASN A 311 6.12 -18.44 6.92
CA ASN A 311 5.25 -19.19 6.01
C ASN A 311 4.48 -20.32 6.68
N LEU A 312 5.10 -21.02 7.65
CA LEU A 312 4.48 -22.13 8.38
C LEU A 312 3.52 -21.71 9.49
N SER A 313 3.42 -20.42 9.77
CA SER A 313 2.57 -19.90 10.85
C SER A 313 1.15 -19.53 10.39
N PHE A 314 0.85 -19.70 9.11
CA PHE A 314 -0.47 -19.43 8.55
C PHE A 314 -1.43 -20.60 8.81
N GLU A 315 -2.66 -20.26 9.12
CA GLU A 315 -3.76 -21.22 9.27
C GLU A 315 -4.81 -21.01 8.18
N GLU A 316 -5.50 -22.08 7.76
CA GLU A 316 -6.64 -21.97 6.85
C GLU A 316 -7.73 -21.12 7.48
N ALA A 317 -8.28 -20.18 6.72
CA ALA A 317 -9.35 -19.31 7.14
C ALA A 317 -10.29 -19.00 5.98
N LEU A 318 -11.57 -18.82 6.27
CA LEU A 318 -12.51 -18.28 5.27
C LEU A 318 -12.12 -16.84 4.92
N PRO A 319 -12.17 -16.45 3.65
CA PRO A 319 -11.82 -15.11 3.25
C PRO A 319 -12.76 -14.09 3.89
N PHE A 320 -12.20 -12.97 4.33
CA PHE A 320 -13.01 -11.86 4.81
C PHE A 320 -13.81 -11.21 3.67
N LYS A 321 -14.87 -10.50 4.03
CA LYS A 321 -15.66 -9.71 3.10
C LYS A 321 -15.18 -8.26 3.12
N PHE A 322 -14.95 -7.67 1.95
CA PHE A 322 -14.60 -6.26 1.87
C PHE A 322 -15.75 -5.38 2.36
N LEU A 323 -15.44 -4.30 3.05
CA LEU A 323 -16.40 -3.29 3.43
C LEU A 323 -16.98 -2.66 2.15
N GLY A 324 -18.29 -2.77 2.00
CA GLY A 324 -19.04 -2.26 0.87
C GLY A 324 -20.01 -1.13 1.25
N LEU A 325 -20.98 -0.88 0.37
CA LEU A 325 -22.12 -0.01 0.64
C LEU A 325 -23.29 -0.81 1.26
#